data_398f475b0b61b114da517492e6065964
#
_entry.id   398f475b0b61b114da517492e6065964
#
_cell.length_a   1.000
_cell.length_b   1.000
_cell.length_c   1.000
_cell.angle_alpha   90.00
_cell.angle_beta   90.00
_cell.angle_gamma   90.00
#
_symmetry.space_group_name_H-M   'P 1'
#
loop_
_entity.id
_entity.type
_entity.pdbx_description
1 polymer ?
#
loop_
_entity_poly.entity_id
_entity_poly.type
_entity_poly.pdbx_seq_one_letter_code
_entity_poly.pdbx_strand_id
1 'polypeptide(L)'
;MELQIKLDKLIQNELSFEAWFILYCLFNNNEKILIDYITNCRKIPTEIFNLLEERQLITINRQQMQDNKIVYSLLKVTDKGKSLFELPDFEQMFEELKQSYPKRVGGKLDGRPLHADLKRCKALYKKIISDDTALHRKICKCALMYHQEKLRTNSEIYMQSLPTWLHQENYKQYIDEVDNYHEIVEHTNITTI
;
A
#
# COMPACT_ATOMS: atom_id res chain seq x y z
N MET A 1 -13.11 9.57 -15.43
CA MET A 1 -12.97 8.75 -14.21
C MET A 1 -11.55 8.21 -14.23
N GLU A 2 -10.74 8.58 -13.27
CA GLU A 2 -9.35 8.12 -13.18
C GLU A 2 -9.34 6.84 -12.34
N LEU A 3 -8.91 5.73 -12.93
CA LEU A 3 -8.83 4.44 -12.26
C LEU A 3 -7.42 4.33 -11.66
N GLN A 4 -7.28 4.62 -10.37
CA GLN A 4 -6.01 4.36 -9.67
C GLN A 4 -5.87 2.87 -9.37
N ILE A 5 -4.99 2.21 -10.11
CA ILE A 5 -4.67 0.78 -9.91
C ILE A 5 -3.47 0.69 -8.98
N LYS A 6 -3.66 0.07 -7.83
CA LYS A 6 -2.57 -0.27 -6.90
C LYS A 6 -2.02 -1.65 -7.27
N LEU A 7 -1.07 -1.69 -8.21
CA LEU A 7 -0.47 -2.94 -8.72
C LEU A 7 0.14 -3.81 -7.61
N ASP A 8 0.76 -3.20 -6.61
CA ASP A 8 1.28 -3.88 -5.42
C ASP A 8 0.19 -4.66 -4.68
N LYS A 9 -0.98 -4.06 -4.50
CA LYS A 9 -2.13 -4.71 -3.86
C LYS A 9 -2.72 -5.83 -4.71
N LEU A 10 -2.75 -5.67 -6.02
CA LEU A 10 -3.14 -6.72 -6.97
C LEU A 10 -2.23 -7.95 -6.83
N ILE A 11 -0.91 -7.74 -6.90
CA ILE A 11 0.09 -8.80 -6.81
C ILE A 11 0.04 -9.49 -5.43
N GLN A 12 0.01 -8.73 -4.34
CA GLN A 12 -0.05 -9.27 -2.97
C GLN A 12 -1.29 -10.12 -2.71
N ASN A 13 -2.40 -9.82 -3.36
CA ASN A 13 -3.65 -10.55 -3.21
C ASN A 13 -3.89 -11.51 -4.38
N GLU A 14 -2.93 -11.67 -5.30
CA GLU A 14 -3.01 -12.52 -6.49
C GLU A 14 -4.33 -12.31 -7.27
N LEU A 15 -4.75 -11.06 -7.42
CA LEU A 15 -5.98 -10.69 -8.11
C LEU A 15 -5.70 -10.41 -9.57
N SER A 16 -6.57 -10.90 -10.46
CA SER A 16 -6.59 -10.45 -11.84
C SER A 16 -7.09 -9.00 -11.94
N PHE A 17 -6.81 -8.35 -13.06
CA PHE A 17 -7.33 -7.00 -13.33
C PHE A 17 -8.86 -6.98 -13.28
N GLU A 18 -9.53 -8.01 -13.83
CA GLU A 18 -10.98 -8.11 -13.81
C GLU A 18 -11.53 -8.22 -12.36
N ALA A 19 -10.89 -9.04 -11.52
CA ALA A 19 -11.26 -9.17 -10.12
C ALA A 19 -11.11 -7.83 -9.37
N TRP A 20 -10.01 -7.10 -9.62
CA TRP A 20 -9.80 -5.77 -9.08
C TRP A 20 -10.84 -4.76 -9.57
N PHE A 21 -11.17 -4.78 -10.87
CA PHE A 21 -12.16 -3.89 -11.45
C PHE A 21 -13.55 -4.11 -10.86
N ILE A 22 -13.96 -5.37 -10.67
CA ILE A 22 -15.21 -5.71 -10.00
C ILE A 22 -15.24 -5.13 -8.58
N LEU A 23 -14.19 -5.40 -7.79
CA LEU A 23 -14.08 -4.86 -6.44
C LEU A 23 -14.12 -3.33 -6.43
N TYR A 24 -13.43 -2.68 -7.36
CA TYR A 24 -13.42 -1.22 -7.49
C TYR A 24 -14.82 -0.68 -7.77
N CYS A 25 -15.56 -1.28 -8.68
CA CYS A 25 -16.93 -0.88 -8.99
C CYS A 25 -17.87 -1.08 -7.79
N LEU A 26 -17.73 -2.20 -7.07
CA LEU A 26 -18.51 -2.47 -5.87
C LEU A 26 -18.18 -1.48 -4.73
N PHE A 27 -16.90 -1.23 -4.49
CA PHE A 27 -16.43 -0.29 -3.45
C PHE A 27 -16.96 1.13 -3.67
N ASN A 28 -16.98 1.60 -4.93
CA ASN A 28 -17.42 2.95 -5.29
C ASN A 28 -18.90 3.03 -5.63
N ASN A 29 -19.68 1.97 -5.45
CA ASN A 29 -21.10 1.87 -5.83
C ASN A 29 -21.34 2.21 -7.32
N ASN A 30 -20.41 1.83 -8.19
CA ASN A 30 -20.47 2.08 -9.64
C ASN A 30 -21.18 0.93 -10.38
N GLU A 31 -22.43 0.65 -9.98
CA GLU A 31 -23.24 -0.43 -10.55
C GLU A 31 -23.36 -0.35 -12.07
N LYS A 32 -23.69 0.85 -12.59
CA LYS A 32 -23.86 1.07 -14.02
C LYS A 32 -22.63 0.70 -14.83
N ILE A 33 -21.46 1.10 -14.38
CA ILE A 33 -20.19 0.81 -15.06
C ILE A 33 -19.92 -0.69 -15.07
N LEU A 34 -20.18 -1.37 -13.97
CA LEU A 34 -19.98 -2.82 -13.88
C LEU A 34 -20.96 -3.57 -14.78
N ILE A 35 -22.24 -3.16 -14.81
CA ILE A 35 -23.25 -3.75 -15.69
C ILE A 35 -22.89 -3.52 -17.16
N ASP A 36 -22.52 -2.29 -17.55
CA ASP A 36 -22.09 -1.97 -18.91
C ASP A 36 -20.87 -2.80 -19.32
N TYR A 37 -19.93 -3.00 -18.45
CA TYR A 37 -18.75 -3.85 -18.71
C TYR A 37 -19.14 -5.32 -18.92
N ILE A 38 -19.97 -5.89 -18.05
CA ILE A 38 -20.46 -7.27 -18.17
C ILE A 38 -21.24 -7.48 -19.46
N THR A 39 -22.08 -6.50 -19.83
CA THR A 39 -22.99 -6.64 -20.96
C THR A 39 -22.29 -6.43 -22.30
N ASN A 40 -21.36 -5.45 -22.37
CA ASN A 40 -20.82 -4.97 -23.64
C ASN A 40 -19.39 -5.44 -23.94
N CYS A 41 -18.59 -5.76 -22.92
CA CYS A 41 -17.18 -6.04 -23.12
C CYS A 41 -16.77 -7.50 -22.95
N ARG A 42 -17.31 -8.20 -21.97
CA ARG A 42 -17.00 -9.61 -21.71
C ARG A 42 -17.98 -10.22 -20.71
N LYS A 43 -18.34 -11.50 -20.93
CA LYS A 43 -18.93 -12.31 -19.84
C LYS A 43 -17.84 -12.48 -18.75
N ILE A 44 -18.06 -11.90 -17.58
CA ILE A 44 -17.19 -12.15 -16.44
C ILE A 44 -17.44 -13.61 -15.99
N PRO A 45 -16.40 -14.44 -15.95
CA PRO A 45 -16.55 -15.80 -15.48
C PRO A 45 -17.04 -15.83 -14.02
N THR A 46 -17.96 -16.72 -13.71
CA THR A 46 -18.48 -16.92 -12.34
C THR A 46 -17.35 -17.25 -11.35
N GLU A 47 -16.27 -17.85 -11.85
CA GLU A 47 -15.07 -18.20 -11.10
C GLU A 47 -14.42 -16.98 -10.44
N ILE A 48 -14.50 -15.80 -11.06
CA ILE A 48 -13.93 -14.57 -10.47
C ILE A 48 -14.70 -14.19 -9.21
N PHE A 49 -16.03 -14.27 -9.23
CA PHE A 49 -16.83 -13.98 -8.04
C PHE A 49 -16.60 -14.99 -6.93
N ASN A 50 -16.48 -16.28 -7.28
CA ASN A 50 -16.15 -17.33 -6.32
C ASN A 50 -14.77 -17.10 -5.70
N LEU A 51 -13.75 -16.75 -6.50
CA LEU A 51 -12.42 -16.40 -6.03
C LEU A 51 -12.45 -15.21 -5.05
N LEU A 52 -13.21 -14.17 -5.37
CA LEU A 52 -13.33 -13.00 -4.50
C LEU A 52 -14.04 -13.35 -3.17
N GLU A 53 -15.03 -14.24 -3.21
CA GLU A 53 -15.73 -14.73 -2.01
C GLU A 53 -14.81 -15.62 -1.16
N GLU A 54 -14.10 -16.59 -1.75
CA GLU A 54 -13.11 -17.45 -1.08
C GLU A 54 -12.03 -16.64 -0.37
N ARG A 55 -11.58 -15.55 -1.01
CA ARG A 55 -10.60 -14.62 -0.42
C ARG A 55 -11.21 -13.66 0.60
N GLN A 56 -12.51 -13.79 0.85
CA GLN A 56 -13.25 -12.94 1.79
C GLN A 56 -13.22 -11.45 1.42
N LEU A 57 -13.13 -11.14 0.14
CA LEU A 57 -13.13 -9.75 -0.34
C LEU A 57 -14.54 -9.24 -0.63
N ILE A 58 -15.44 -10.16 -0.98
CA ILE A 58 -16.88 -9.91 -1.14
C ILE A 58 -17.69 -10.96 -0.39
N THR A 59 -18.98 -10.67 -0.21
CA THR A 59 -20.00 -11.65 0.17
C THR A 59 -21.07 -11.70 -0.92
N ILE A 60 -21.60 -12.90 -1.21
CA ILE A 60 -22.66 -13.13 -2.19
C ILE A 60 -23.91 -13.60 -1.45
N ASN A 61 -25.01 -12.86 -1.56
CA ASN A 61 -26.29 -13.31 -0.98
C ASN A 61 -26.94 -14.39 -1.85
N ARG A 62 -26.49 -15.64 -1.69
CA ARG A 62 -26.95 -16.77 -2.49
C ARG A 62 -28.41 -17.13 -2.24
N GLN A 63 -29.00 -16.73 -1.11
CA GLN A 63 -30.42 -17.02 -0.80
C GLN A 63 -31.40 -16.26 -1.71
N GLN A 64 -30.96 -15.16 -2.29
CA GLN A 64 -31.76 -14.33 -3.20
C GLN A 64 -31.40 -14.54 -4.67
N MET A 65 -30.55 -15.53 -4.99
CA MET A 65 -30.21 -15.82 -6.38
C MET A 65 -31.38 -16.46 -7.11
N GLN A 66 -31.67 -15.95 -8.30
CA GLN A 66 -32.61 -16.55 -9.26
C GLN A 66 -31.81 -17.13 -10.43
N ASP A 67 -32.16 -18.35 -10.84
CA ASP A 67 -31.53 -19.02 -11.99
C ASP A 67 -30.00 -19.14 -11.91
N ASN A 68 -29.42 -19.23 -10.70
CA ASN A 68 -27.95 -19.23 -10.48
C ASN A 68 -27.22 -18.01 -11.09
N LYS A 69 -27.92 -16.91 -11.31
CA LYS A 69 -27.31 -15.69 -11.83
C LYS A 69 -26.88 -14.77 -10.69
N ILE A 70 -25.62 -14.38 -10.71
CA ILE A 70 -25.07 -13.36 -9.82
C ILE A 70 -25.46 -11.98 -10.38
N VAL A 71 -26.20 -11.20 -9.61
CA VAL A 71 -26.54 -9.81 -9.93
C VAL A 71 -25.89 -8.87 -8.93
N TYR A 72 -25.66 -7.62 -9.34
CA TYR A 72 -24.94 -6.63 -8.54
C TYR A 72 -25.49 -6.47 -7.11
N SER A 73 -26.83 -6.41 -6.98
CA SER A 73 -27.50 -6.21 -5.69
C SER A 73 -27.24 -7.29 -4.65
N LEU A 74 -26.76 -8.47 -5.09
CA LEU A 74 -26.39 -9.58 -4.22
C LEU A 74 -24.95 -9.54 -3.71
N LEU A 75 -24.14 -8.62 -4.24
CA LEU A 75 -22.72 -8.51 -3.96
C LEU A 75 -22.48 -7.39 -2.93
N LYS A 76 -21.68 -7.70 -1.91
CA LYS A 76 -21.23 -6.70 -0.93
C LYS A 76 -19.73 -6.84 -0.71
N VAL A 77 -19.02 -5.71 -0.73
CA VAL A 77 -17.60 -5.66 -0.37
C VAL A 77 -17.47 -5.83 1.15
N THR A 78 -16.61 -6.72 1.58
CA THR A 78 -16.27 -6.92 3.00
C THR A 78 -15.33 -5.81 3.49
N ASP A 79 -15.07 -5.73 4.80
CA ASP A 79 -14.09 -4.78 5.33
C ASP A 79 -12.67 -5.11 4.84
N LYS A 80 -12.34 -6.39 4.66
CA LYS A 80 -11.10 -6.81 4.00
C LYS A 80 -11.02 -6.32 2.56
N GLY A 81 -12.10 -6.42 1.79
CA GLY A 81 -12.17 -5.90 0.43
C GLY A 81 -12.03 -4.37 0.37
N LYS A 82 -12.67 -3.64 1.30
CA LYS A 82 -12.56 -2.18 1.41
C LYS A 82 -11.13 -1.75 1.72
N SER A 83 -10.42 -2.45 2.62
CA SER A 83 -9.05 -2.11 3.00
C SER A 83 -8.05 -2.13 1.83
N LEU A 84 -8.39 -2.77 0.72
CA LEU A 84 -7.57 -2.72 -0.50
C LEU A 84 -7.61 -1.34 -1.17
N PHE A 85 -8.70 -0.59 -1.00
CA PHE A 85 -8.92 0.73 -1.61
C PHE A 85 -8.70 1.87 -0.62
N GLU A 86 -8.87 1.60 0.67
CA GLU A 86 -8.64 2.59 1.70
C GLU A 86 -7.18 3.01 1.71
N LEU A 87 -6.96 4.31 1.82
CA LEU A 87 -5.63 4.84 2.09
C LEU A 87 -5.29 4.50 3.55
N PRO A 88 -4.04 4.11 3.86
CA PRO A 88 -3.63 3.93 5.23
C PRO A 88 -3.91 5.22 5.99
N ASP A 89 -4.49 5.12 7.18
CA ASP A 89 -4.65 6.27 8.03
C ASP A 89 -3.29 6.78 8.52
N PHE A 90 -3.26 7.99 9.05
CA PHE A 90 -2.00 8.59 9.50
C PHE A 90 -1.33 7.76 10.61
N GLU A 91 -2.09 7.08 11.46
CA GLU A 91 -1.53 6.24 12.52
C GLU A 91 -0.78 5.04 11.92
N GLN A 92 -1.37 4.39 10.94
CA GLN A 92 -0.74 3.29 10.21
C GLN A 92 0.52 3.76 9.49
N MET A 93 0.46 4.88 8.78
CA MET A 93 1.62 5.46 8.10
C MET A 93 2.75 5.79 9.08
N PHE A 94 2.43 6.29 10.27
CA PHE A 94 3.45 6.59 11.27
C PHE A 94 4.05 5.31 11.88
N GLU A 95 3.26 4.26 12.09
CA GLU A 95 3.77 2.96 12.54
C GLU A 95 4.68 2.31 11.47
N GLU A 96 4.32 2.38 10.18
CA GLU A 96 5.16 1.90 9.08
C GLU A 96 6.51 2.64 9.01
N LEU A 97 6.51 3.95 9.18
CA LEU A 97 7.75 4.73 9.27
C LEU A 97 8.62 4.26 10.44
N LYS A 98 8.02 4.05 11.62
CA LYS A 98 8.75 3.56 12.80
C LYS A 98 9.35 2.17 12.58
N GLN A 99 8.65 1.31 11.84
CA GLN A 99 9.17 -0.02 11.48
C GLN A 99 10.32 0.06 10.47
N SER A 100 10.28 1.04 9.57
CA SER A 100 11.31 1.29 8.57
C SER A 100 12.59 1.90 9.13
N TYR A 101 12.55 2.40 10.37
CA TYR A 101 13.70 3.02 11.05
C TYR A 101 14.13 2.21 12.26
N PRO A 102 15.44 1.94 12.47
CA PRO A 102 15.87 1.12 13.58
C PRO A 102 15.53 1.75 14.94
N LYS A 103 15.08 0.92 15.88
CA LYS A 103 14.71 1.39 17.23
C LYS A 103 15.91 1.82 18.06
N ARG A 104 17.05 1.13 17.89
CA ARG A 104 18.29 1.33 18.62
C ARG A 104 19.49 1.01 17.75
N VAL A 105 20.65 1.57 18.10
CA VAL A 105 21.95 1.28 17.49
C VAL A 105 23.03 1.10 18.55
N GLY A 106 24.07 0.30 18.25
CA GLY A 106 25.20 0.08 19.14
C GLY A 106 25.01 -1.03 20.18
N GLY A 107 24.06 -1.96 19.98
CA GLY A 107 23.83 -3.12 20.86
C GLY A 107 22.35 -3.35 21.17
N LYS A 108 21.97 -4.63 21.39
CA LYS A 108 20.54 -4.99 21.55
C LYS A 108 19.92 -4.48 22.86
N LEU A 109 20.70 -4.39 23.95
CA LEU A 109 20.20 -4.00 25.27
C LEU A 109 20.63 -2.58 25.67
N ASP A 110 21.89 -2.22 25.41
CA ASP A 110 22.49 -0.95 25.85
C ASP A 110 22.64 0.09 24.74
N GLY A 111 22.15 -0.22 23.55
CA GLY A 111 22.26 0.68 22.41
C GLY A 111 21.49 1.98 22.59
N ARG A 112 21.98 3.04 21.93
CA ARG A 112 21.35 4.35 21.93
C ARG A 112 19.97 4.29 21.24
N PRO A 113 18.89 4.77 21.89
CA PRO A 113 17.56 4.79 21.29
C PRO A 113 17.50 5.82 20.15
N LEU A 114 16.89 5.44 19.04
CA LEU A 114 16.67 6.32 17.88
C LEU A 114 15.23 6.83 17.80
N HIS A 115 14.28 6.17 18.44
CA HIS A 115 12.88 6.59 18.52
C HIS A 115 12.66 7.47 19.76
N ALA A 116 13.39 8.58 19.85
CA ALA A 116 13.19 9.57 20.91
C ALA A 116 12.03 10.51 20.56
N ASP A 117 11.34 11.09 21.57
CA ASP A 117 10.29 12.10 21.43
C ASP A 117 9.27 11.80 20.30
N LEU A 118 8.65 10.62 20.36
CA LEU A 118 7.71 10.16 19.33
C LEU A 118 6.50 11.09 19.15
N LYS A 119 6.08 11.81 20.20
CA LYS A 119 4.99 12.77 20.07
C LYS A 119 5.34 13.93 19.14
N ARG A 120 6.51 14.52 19.32
CA ARG A 120 7.02 15.58 18.46
C ARG A 120 7.31 15.04 17.05
N CYS A 121 7.91 13.85 16.96
CA CYS A 121 8.18 13.18 15.70
C CYS A 121 6.90 12.98 14.87
N LYS A 122 5.84 12.48 15.51
CA LYS A 122 4.53 12.27 14.88
C LYS A 122 3.91 13.57 14.36
N ALA A 123 3.94 14.65 15.15
CA ALA A 123 3.42 15.95 14.74
C ALA A 123 4.20 16.54 13.55
N LEU A 124 5.53 16.37 13.54
CA LEU A 124 6.39 16.79 12.44
C LEU A 124 6.09 15.98 11.18
N TYR A 125 6.02 14.64 11.31
CA TYR A 125 5.75 13.76 10.19
C TYR A 125 4.40 14.05 9.51
N LYS A 126 3.37 14.31 10.30
CA LYS A 126 2.06 14.72 9.77
C LYS A 126 2.14 15.97 8.88
N LYS A 127 2.98 16.94 9.28
CA LYS A 127 3.20 18.15 8.47
C LYS A 127 3.97 17.86 7.19
N ILE A 128 4.93 16.92 7.24
CA ILE A 128 5.76 16.57 6.07
C ILE A 128 4.91 15.88 5.02
N ILE A 129 4.15 14.86 5.38
CA ILE A 129 3.42 14.07 4.39
C ILE A 129 2.09 14.70 3.97
N SER A 130 1.44 15.54 4.81
CA SER A 130 0.15 16.18 4.50
C SER A 130 -0.86 15.25 3.83
N ASP A 131 -0.96 14.01 4.33
CA ASP A 131 -1.79 12.91 3.80
C ASP A 131 -1.34 12.36 2.42
N ASP A 132 -0.18 12.75 1.91
CA ASP A 132 0.42 12.20 0.69
C ASP A 132 1.02 10.80 0.97
N THR A 133 0.26 9.77 0.57
CA THR A 133 0.68 8.37 0.74
C THR A 133 1.85 7.97 -0.17
N ALA A 134 2.04 8.66 -1.30
CA ALA A 134 3.19 8.39 -2.17
C ALA A 134 4.47 8.91 -1.53
N LEU A 135 4.44 10.13 -0.99
CA LEU A 135 5.55 10.70 -0.23
C LEU A 135 5.85 9.86 1.02
N HIS A 136 4.81 9.40 1.76
CA HIS A 136 5.00 8.48 2.88
C HIS A 136 5.81 7.24 2.49
N ARG A 137 5.43 6.55 1.41
CA ARG A 137 6.14 5.35 0.93
C ARG A 137 7.58 5.64 0.54
N LYS A 138 7.83 6.78 -0.11
CA LYS A 138 9.20 7.22 -0.44
C LYS A 138 10.03 7.42 0.82
N ILE A 139 9.50 8.14 1.83
CA ILE A 139 10.21 8.38 3.09
C ILE A 139 10.53 7.07 3.83
N CYS A 140 9.60 6.10 3.85
CA CYS A 140 9.88 4.78 4.44
C CYS A 140 11.02 4.05 3.71
N LYS A 141 11.05 4.09 2.37
CA LYS A 141 12.17 3.53 1.59
C LYS A 141 13.48 4.26 1.85
N CYS A 142 13.46 5.59 1.91
CA CYS A 142 14.64 6.38 2.27
C CYS A 142 15.19 6.01 3.66
N ALA A 143 14.29 5.74 4.63
CA ALA A 143 14.69 5.29 5.97
C ALA A 143 15.42 3.94 5.94
N LEU A 144 14.93 2.99 5.15
CA LEU A 144 15.58 1.70 4.95
C LEU A 144 16.93 1.85 4.26
N MET A 145 17.03 2.66 3.21
CA MET A 145 18.28 2.91 2.48
C MET A 145 19.32 3.58 3.39
N TYR A 146 18.92 4.58 4.16
CA TYR A 146 19.79 5.23 5.16
C TYR A 146 20.35 4.21 6.16
N HIS A 147 19.51 3.33 6.69
CA HIS A 147 19.96 2.26 7.60
C HIS A 147 20.92 1.30 6.92
N GLN A 148 20.61 0.83 5.72
CA GLN A 148 21.47 -0.08 4.95
C GLN A 148 22.84 0.54 4.64
N GLU A 149 22.87 1.82 4.26
CA GLU A 149 24.14 2.54 4.06
C GLU A 149 24.98 2.58 5.33
N LYS A 150 24.37 2.91 6.48
CA LYS A 150 25.07 2.95 7.77
C LYS A 150 25.58 1.58 8.20
N LEU A 151 24.83 0.50 7.93
CA LEU A 151 25.29 -0.88 8.12
C LEU A 151 26.52 -1.18 7.24
N ARG A 152 26.42 -0.89 5.93
CA ARG A 152 27.50 -1.15 4.97
C ARG A 152 28.80 -0.42 5.32
N THR A 153 28.69 0.78 5.89
CA THR A 153 29.84 1.61 6.27
C THR A 153 30.28 1.42 7.72
N ASN A 154 29.69 0.47 8.46
CA ASN A 154 29.93 0.26 9.89
C ASN A 154 29.80 1.55 10.74
N SER A 155 28.88 2.42 10.35
CA SER A 155 28.65 3.73 10.98
C SER A 155 27.28 3.86 11.65
N GLU A 156 26.65 2.75 12.01
CA GLU A 156 25.32 2.73 12.65
C GLU A 156 25.25 3.53 13.94
N ILE A 157 26.33 3.52 14.74
CA ILE A 157 26.40 4.27 16.00
C ILE A 157 26.21 5.79 15.80
N TYR A 158 26.48 6.29 14.60
CA TYR A 158 26.33 7.69 14.23
C TYR A 158 24.97 8.00 13.59
N MET A 159 24.07 7.03 13.47
CA MET A 159 22.72 7.29 12.97
C MET A 159 22.03 8.35 13.82
N GLN A 160 21.31 9.23 13.18
CA GLN A 160 20.52 10.24 13.87
C GLN A 160 19.30 9.62 14.54
N SER A 161 18.70 10.30 15.52
CA SER A 161 17.37 9.93 15.98
C SER A 161 16.34 10.21 14.89
N LEU A 162 15.25 9.44 14.85
CA LEU A 162 14.18 9.61 13.87
C LEU A 162 13.63 11.06 13.81
N PRO A 163 13.34 11.73 14.95
CA PRO A 163 12.90 13.14 14.91
C PRO A 163 13.96 14.09 14.32
N THR A 164 15.24 13.85 14.60
CA THR A 164 16.34 14.65 14.03
C THR A 164 16.45 14.45 12.53
N TRP A 165 16.40 13.21 12.07
CA TRP A 165 16.47 12.84 10.67
C TRP A 165 15.33 13.44 9.85
N LEU A 166 14.09 13.43 10.38
CA LEU A 166 12.93 14.06 9.77
C LEU A 166 13.04 15.60 9.79
N HIS A 167 13.45 16.18 10.94
CA HIS A 167 13.56 17.64 11.09
C HIS A 167 14.59 18.25 10.13
N GLN A 168 15.69 17.55 9.90
CA GLN A 168 16.75 17.96 8.97
C GLN A 168 16.45 17.55 7.53
N GLU A 169 15.29 16.94 7.28
CA GLU A 169 14.84 16.48 5.95
C GLU A 169 15.87 15.57 5.25
N ASN A 170 16.66 14.81 6.02
CA ASN A 170 17.73 13.97 5.48
C ASN A 170 17.21 12.84 4.55
N TYR A 171 15.93 12.53 4.60
CA TYR A 171 15.29 11.65 3.62
C TYR A 171 15.40 12.17 2.18
N LYS A 172 15.49 13.50 1.98
CA LYS A 172 15.61 14.10 0.65
C LYS A 172 16.88 13.66 -0.09
N GLN A 173 17.95 13.31 0.63
CA GLN A 173 19.20 12.82 0.04
C GLN A 173 19.02 11.49 -0.69
N TYR A 174 17.99 10.72 -0.34
CA TYR A 174 17.71 9.38 -0.89
C TYR A 174 16.52 9.37 -1.85
N ILE A 175 15.76 10.47 -1.97
CA ILE A 175 14.55 10.50 -2.81
C ILE A 175 14.88 10.20 -4.27
N ASP A 176 15.93 10.81 -4.81
CA ASP A 176 16.31 10.62 -6.21
C ASP A 176 16.74 9.17 -6.49
N GLU A 177 17.40 8.52 -5.52
CA GLU A 177 17.76 7.10 -5.64
C GLU A 177 16.52 6.20 -5.60
N VAL A 178 15.53 6.52 -4.74
CA VAL A 178 14.26 5.79 -4.67
C VAL A 178 13.48 5.93 -5.97
N ASP A 179 13.47 7.10 -6.58
CA ASP A 179 12.77 7.37 -7.84
C ASP A 179 13.45 6.66 -9.02
N ASN A 180 14.77 6.73 -9.11
CA ASN A 180 15.55 6.03 -10.14
C ASN A 180 15.44 4.50 -10.02
N TYR A 181 15.32 3.96 -8.79
CA TYR A 181 15.15 2.53 -8.58
C TYR A 181 13.81 2.02 -9.13
N HIS A 182 12.76 2.84 -9.07
CA HIS A 182 11.47 2.51 -9.68
C HIS A 182 11.53 2.45 -11.20
N GLU A 183 12.21 3.39 -11.84
CA GLU A 183 12.37 3.40 -13.31
C GLU A 183 13.09 2.14 -13.80
N ILE A 184 14.14 1.69 -13.12
CA ILE A 184 14.90 0.50 -13.49
C ILE A 184 14.05 -0.77 -13.37
N VAL A 185 13.25 -0.90 -12.32
CA VAL A 185 12.40 -2.09 -12.09
C VAL A 185 11.24 -2.13 -13.09
N GLU A 186 10.67 -1.00 -13.46
CA GLU A 186 9.62 -0.91 -14.48
C GLU A 186 10.15 -1.28 -15.86
N HIS A 187 11.35 -0.82 -16.24
CA HIS A 187 11.97 -1.14 -17.53
C HIS A 187 12.43 -2.59 -17.64
N THR A 188 12.87 -3.23 -16.54
CA THR A 188 13.29 -4.63 -16.57
C THR A 188 12.14 -5.62 -16.64
N ASN A 189 10.97 -5.27 -16.12
CA ASN A 189 9.79 -6.14 -16.16
C ASN A 189 9.06 -6.15 -17.53
N ILE A 190 9.39 -5.22 -18.44
CA ILE A 190 8.78 -5.14 -19.79
C ILE A 190 9.54 -6.00 -20.82
N THR A 191 10.75 -6.48 -20.49
CA THR A 191 11.62 -7.15 -21.47
C THR A 191 11.57 -8.69 -21.41
N THR A 192 10.64 -9.28 -20.67
CA THR A 192 10.50 -10.74 -20.56
C THR A 192 9.06 -11.16 -20.89
N ILE A 193 8.70 -11.04 -22.16
CA ILE A 193 7.59 -11.78 -22.79
C ILE A 193 8.11 -12.37 -24.09
#